data_602cb96c8a51b0b8e4bd4f863a04c03b
#
_entry.id   602cb96c8a51b0b8e4bd4f863a04c03b
#
_cell.length_a   1.000
_cell.length_b   1.000
_cell.length_c   1.000
_cell.angle_alpha   90.00
_cell.angle_beta   90.00
_cell.angle_gamma   90.00
#
_symmetry.space_group_name_H-M   'P 1'
#
loop_
_entity.id
_entity.type
_entity.pdbx_description
1 polymer ?
#
loop_
_entity_poly.entity_id
_entity_poly.type
_entity_poly.pdbx_seq_one_letter_code
_entity_poly.pdbx_strand_id
1 'polypeptide(L)'
;STDPVEDSQEKAVSDWDLLVDTNLKGVFLTGRAAIPYLVNSGGGFILNIATDHICPPPGFATGGGTRMDIYDASKWGINGLTQSWSKRLNADNVRVNAFCMDATDSAMIRYASQKFNRDMSDDIVDSWMKPHQLADLMLELYNEGPDGRTGENIGIWLNHPISLPPQQKILPSRHP
;
A
#
# COMPACT_ATOMS: atom_id res chain seq x y z
N SER A 1 -9.32 12.24 -9.21
CA SER A 1 -8.33 12.02 -10.28
C SER A 1 -7.63 13.32 -10.59
N THR A 2 -6.37 13.24 -10.96
CA THR A 2 -5.52 14.37 -11.33
C THR A 2 -5.15 14.22 -12.80
N ASP A 3 -5.20 15.30 -13.56
CA ASP A 3 -4.90 15.28 -14.98
C ASP A 3 -3.74 16.25 -15.28
N PRO A 4 -2.53 15.75 -15.63
CA PRO A 4 -1.37 16.61 -15.81
C PRO A 4 -1.48 17.56 -17.02
N VAL A 5 -2.47 17.35 -17.89
CA VAL A 5 -2.69 18.20 -19.09
C VAL A 5 -3.81 19.21 -18.88
N GLU A 6 -4.90 18.80 -18.23
CA GLU A 6 -6.13 19.62 -18.16
C GLU A 6 -6.32 20.35 -16.82
N ASP A 7 -5.66 19.88 -15.74
CA ASP A 7 -5.80 20.52 -14.44
C ASP A 7 -5.02 21.85 -14.39
N SER A 8 -5.64 22.89 -13.83
CA SER A 8 -4.90 24.13 -13.55
C SER A 8 -3.81 23.88 -12.49
N GLN A 9 -2.80 24.76 -12.47
CA GLN A 9 -1.73 24.67 -11.48
C GLN A 9 -2.26 24.76 -10.05
N GLU A 10 -3.25 25.61 -9.79
CA GLU A 10 -3.87 25.78 -8.46
C GLU A 10 -4.57 24.49 -8.03
N LYS A 11 -5.30 23.85 -8.96
CA LYS A 11 -5.94 22.55 -8.69
C LYS A 11 -4.90 21.48 -8.43
N ALA A 12 -3.84 21.41 -9.24
CA ALA A 12 -2.78 20.42 -9.07
C ALA A 12 -2.09 20.55 -7.71
N VAL A 13 -1.79 21.77 -7.24
CA VAL A 13 -1.22 22.03 -5.91
C VAL A 13 -2.20 21.61 -4.80
N SER A 14 -3.47 22.00 -4.92
CA SER A 14 -4.50 21.62 -3.93
C SER A 14 -4.68 20.11 -3.83
N ASP A 15 -4.71 19.41 -4.95
CA ASP A 15 -4.82 17.95 -4.99
C ASP A 15 -3.54 17.28 -4.44
N TRP A 16 -2.36 17.85 -4.72
CA TRP A 16 -1.10 17.40 -4.13
C TRP A 16 -1.14 17.48 -2.60
N ASP A 17 -1.45 18.65 -2.05
CA ASP A 17 -1.50 18.85 -0.60
C ASP A 17 -2.49 17.87 0.04
N LEU A 18 -3.69 17.71 -0.53
CA LEU A 18 -4.69 16.80 0.00
C LEU A 18 -4.23 15.33 -0.06
N LEU A 19 -3.76 14.86 -1.22
CA LEU A 19 -3.45 13.44 -1.41
C LEU A 19 -2.15 13.04 -0.72
N VAL A 20 -1.10 13.86 -0.84
CA VAL A 20 0.21 13.55 -0.25
C VAL A 20 0.17 13.70 1.26
N ASP A 21 -0.48 14.73 1.79
CA ASP A 21 -0.64 14.91 3.23
C ASP A 21 -1.47 13.78 3.85
N THR A 22 -2.52 13.33 3.18
CA THR A 22 -3.33 12.20 3.67
C THR A 22 -2.58 10.87 3.54
N ASN A 23 -2.14 10.53 2.34
CA ASN A 23 -1.65 9.18 2.04
C ASN A 23 -0.22 8.95 2.53
N LEU A 24 0.68 9.90 2.31
CA LEU A 24 2.11 9.73 2.60
C LEU A 24 2.51 10.34 3.94
N LYS A 25 2.19 11.60 4.16
CA LYS A 25 2.53 12.29 5.43
C LYS A 25 1.77 11.67 6.61
N GLY A 26 0.52 11.26 6.41
CA GLY A 26 -0.24 10.53 7.43
C GLY A 26 0.45 9.23 7.85
N VAL A 27 0.90 8.42 6.89
CA VAL A 27 1.67 7.18 7.16
C VAL A 27 2.99 7.51 7.88
N PHE A 28 3.73 8.52 7.38
CA PHE A 28 4.98 8.96 8.00
C PHE A 28 4.80 9.38 9.45
N LEU A 29 3.83 10.25 9.74
CA LEU A 29 3.59 10.74 11.10
C LEU A 29 3.15 9.63 12.06
N THR A 30 2.23 8.77 11.62
CA THR A 30 1.75 7.63 12.42
C THR A 30 2.90 6.66 12.71
N GLY A 31 3.68 6.31 11.69
CA GLY A 31 4.85 5.44 11.87
C GLY A 31 5.88 6.05 12.81
N ARG A 32 6.23 7.33 12.63
CA ARG A 32 7.18 8.05 13.52
C ARG A 32 6.71 8.11 14.97
N ALA A 33 5.40 8.20 15.18
CA ALA A 33 4.84 8.17 16.53
C ALA A 33 4.85 6.75 17.13
N ALA A 34 4.58 5.72 16.33
CA ALA A 34 4.49 4.33 16.81
C ALA A 34 5.87 3.65 17.02
N ILE A 35 6.84 3.92 16.15
CA ILE A 35 8.15 3.25 16.14
C ILE A 35 8.85 3.23 17.51
N PRO A 36 8.96 4.34 18.26
CA PRO A 36 9.61 4.31 19.57
C PRO A 36 8.96 3.34 20.55
N TYR A 37 7.64 3.21 20.51
CA TYR A 37 6.92 2.27 21.38
C TYR A 37 7.16 0.82 20.96
N LEU A 38 7.17 0.52 19.66
CA LEU A 38 7.46 -0.82 19.15
C LEU A 38 8.88 -1.25 19.53
N VAL A 39 9.87 -0.39 19.36
CA VAL A 39 11.26 -0.65 19.74
C VAL A 39 11.37 -0.89 21.26
N ASN A 40 10.76 -0.02 22.06
CA ASN A 40 10.80 -0.14 23.53
C ASN A 40 10.07 -1.40 24.05
N SER A 41 9.09 -1.93 23.32
CA SER A 41 8.43 -3.20 23.64
C SER A 41 9.17 -4.44 23.18
N GLY A 42 10.36 -4.28 22.56
CA GLY A 42 11.21 -5.39 22.12
C GLY A 42 10.89 -5.92 20.72
N GLY A 43 10.04 -5.23 19.98
CA GLY A 43 9.70 -5.60 18.60
C GLY A 43 8.27 -5.24 18.21
N GLY A 44 7.91 -5.53 16.97
CA GLY A 44 6.57 -5.25 16.49
C GLY A 44 6.37 -5.44 14.99
N PHE A 45 5.24 -4.97 14.50
CA PHE A 45 4.85 -5.09 13.10
C PHE A 45 4.19 -3.81 12.59
N ILE A 46 4.68 -3.33 11.45
CA ILE A 46 4.10 -2.20 10.71
C ILE A 46 3.66 -2.73 9.34
N LEU A 47 2.39 -2.55 9.02
CA LEU A 47 1.84 -2.87 7.71
C LEU A 47 1.33 -1.59 7.05
N ASN A 48 2.09 -1.07 6.10
CA ASN A 48 1.71 0.10 5.33
C ASN A 48 0.73 -0.29 4.22
N ILE A 49 -0.37 0.45 4.10
CA ILE A 49 -1.36 0.20 3.05
C ILE A 49 -0.94 0.92 1.77
N ALA A 50 -0.56 0.14 0.77
CA ALA A 50 -0.15 0.61 -0.54
C ALA A 50 -1.19 0.26 -1.63
N THR A 51 -0.75 -0.02 -2.84
CA THR A 51 -1.60 -0.32 -4.00
C THR A 51 -0.89 -1.30 -4.93
N ASP A 52 -1.65 -2.08 -5.67
CA ASP A 52 -1.18 -2.93 -6.76
C ASP A 52 -0.40 -2.17 -7.84
N HIS A 53 -0.57 -0.86 -7.97
CA HIS A 53 0.25 -0.03 -8.88
C HIS A 53 1.76 -0.11 -8.59
N ILE A 54 2.15 -0.42 -7.34
CA ILE A 54 3.56 -0.62 -6.95
C ILE A 54 3.99 -2.07 -7.17
N CYS A 55 3.09 -3.01 -6.89
CA CYS A 55 3.32 -4.44 -6.99
C CYS A 55 2.20 -5.07 -7.81
N PRO A 56 2.21 -4.88 -9.15
CA PRO A 56 1.19 -5.41 -10.04
C PRO A 56 1.29 -6.94 -10.16
N PRO A 57 0.26 -7.60 -10.70
CA PRO A 57 0.32 -9.02 -11.04
C PRO A 57 1.48 -9.31 -12.00
N PRO A 58 2.03 -10.54 -11.98
CA PRO A 58 3.08 -10.94 -12.93
C PRO A 58 2.68 -10.69 -14.37
N GLY A 59 3.56 -10.05 -15.13
CA GLY A 59 3.32 -9.71 -16.54
C GLY A 59 2.73 -8.32 -16.80
N PHE A 60 2.39 -7.58 -15.75
CA PHE A 60 1.91 -6.21 -15.85
C PHE A 60 2.99 -5.21 -15.43
N ALA A 61 2.92 -4.00 -16.04
CA ALA A 61 3.79 -2.90 -15.64
C ALA A 61 3.30 -2.25 -14.33
N THR A 62 4.23 -1.63 -13.59
CA THR A 62 3.89 -0.78 -12.45
C THR A 62 3.21 0.52 -12.89
N GLY A 63 2.47 1.13 -11.99
CA GLY A 63 1.73 2.38 -12.20
C GLY A 63 0.24 2.15 -12.38
N GLY A 64 -0.53 3.19 -12.11
CA GLY A 64 -1.97 3.23 -12.29
C GLY A 64 -2.40 3.75 -13.66
N GLY A 65 -3.62 4.22 -13.74
CA GLY A 65 -4.15 4.84 -14.95
C GLY A 65 -3.58 6.24 -15.21
N THR A 66 -3.87 6.79 -16.39
CA THR A 66 -3.33 8.06 -16.89
C THR A 66 -3.67 9.31 -16.05
N ARG A 67 -4.56 9.19 -15.08
CA ARG A 67 -5.02 10.28 -14.20
C ARG A 67 -4.77 9.97 -12.73
N MET A 68 -3.61 9.38 -12.41
CA MET A 68 -3.27 8.87 -11.09
C MET A 68 -1.89 9.34 -10.59
N ASP A 69 -1.28 10.33 -11.25
CA ASP A 69 0.10 10.79 -11.01
C ASP A 69 0.39 11.12 -9.54
N ILE A 70 -0.41 11.99 -8.92
CA ILE A 70 -0.23 12.39 -7.51
C ILE A 70 -0.53 11.21 -6.57
N TYR A 71 -1.57 10.42 -6.87
CA TYR A 71 -1.88 9.22 -6.10
C TYR A 71 -0.71 8.23 -6.13
N ASP A 72 -0.22 7.91 -7.32
CA ASP A 72 0.91 7.00 -7.49
C ASP A 72 2.17 7.54 -6.81
N ALA A 73 2.48 8.84 -6.95
CA ALA A 73 3.59 9.46 -6.25
C ALA A 73 3.49 9.28 -4.73
N SER A 74 2.29 9.47 -4.16
CA SER A 74 2.05 9.28 -2.72
C SER A 74 2.26 7.82 -2.29
N LYS A 75 1.79 6.86 -3.08
CA LYS A 75 1.91 5.43 -2.79
C LYS A 75 3.34 4.90 -3.00
N TRP A 76 4.06 5.38 -4.02
CA TRP A 76 5.49 5.09 -4.17
C TRP A 76 6.33 5.66 -3.02
N GLY A 77 5.94 6.81 -2.46
CA GLY A 77 6.53 7.34 -1.23
C GLY A 77 6.36 6.38 -0.03
N ILE A 78 5.21 5.72 0.09
CA ILE A 78 4.97 4.69 1.12
C ILE A 78 5.92 3.50 0.93
N ASN A 79 6.18 3.06 -0.31
CA ASN A 79 7.18 2.03 -0.58
C ASN A 79 8.57 2.47 -0.09
N GLY A 80 8.97 3.72 -0.37
CA GLY A 80 10.23 4.30 0.13
C GLY A 80 10.34 4.23 1.66
N LEU A 81 9.28 4.61 2.38
CA LEU A 81 9.21 4.49 3.85
C LEU A 81 9.33 3.04 4.30
N THR A 82 8.60 2.13 3.67
CA THR A 82 8.62 0.69 3.98
C THR A 82 10.04 0.12 3.84
N GLN A 83 10.71 0.38 2.72
CA GLN A 83 12.06 -0.09 2.46
C GLN A 83 13.10 0.50 3.44
N SER A 84 12.98 1.78 3.77
CA SER A 84 13.89 2.44 4.69
C SER A 84 13.69 1.96 6.13
N TRP A 85 12.44 1.91 6.58
CA TRP A 85 12.12 1.49 7.94
C TRP A 85 12.40 0.01 8.18
N SER A 86 12.11 -0.87 7.23
CA SER A 86 12.40 -2.30 7.38
C SER A 86 13.88 -2.57 7.62
N LYS A 87 14.77 -1.88 6.89
CA LYS A 87 16.22 -2.00 7.07
C LYS A 87 16.69 -1.46 8.42
N ARG A 88 16.21 -0.26 8.79
CA ARG A 88 16.64 0.37 10.05
C ARG A 88 16.12 -0.36 11.29
N LEU A 89 14.90 -0.88 11.24
CA LEU A 89 14.20 -1.43 12.40
C LEU A 89 14.37 -2.95 12.56
N ASN A 90 15.03 -3.60 11.61
CA ASN A 90 15.29 -5.03 11.67
C ASN A 90 16.09 -5.43 12.92
N ALA A 91 17.08 -4.63 13.31
CA ALA A 91 17.88 -4.85 14.51
C ALA A 91 17.08 -4.67 15.81
N ASP A 92 15.92 -4.01 15.74
CA ASP A 92 15.02 -3.76 16.87
C ASP A 92 13.81 -4.74 16.86
N ASN A 93 13.86 -5.80 16.06
CA ASN A 93 12.79 -6.80 15.87
C ASN A 93 11.46 -6.19 15.41
N VAL A 94 11.47 -5.08 14.70
CA VAL A 94 10.26 -4.47 14.11
C VAL A 94 10.22 -4.77 12.61
N ARG A 95 9.25 -5.59 12.21
CA ARG A 95 9.00 -5.92 10.81
C ARG A 95 8.17 -4.82 10.15
N VAL A 96 8.50 -4.47 8.90
CA VAL A 96 7.78 -3.44 8.15
C VAL A 96 7.55 -3.93 6.72
N ASN A 97 6.29 -4.01 6.31
CA ASN A 97 5.90 -4.41 4.94
C ASN A 97 4.89 -3.43 4.34
N ALA A 98 4.73 -3.47 3.03
CA ALA A 98 3.66 -2.79 2.32
C ALA A 98 2.65 -3.80 1.78
N PHE A 99 1.37 -3.60 2.08
CA PHE A 99 0.25 -4.40 1.57
C PHE A 99 -0.30 -3.73 0.32
N CYS A 100 0.00 -4.31 -0.83
CA CYS A 100 -0.28 -3.76 -2.15
C CYS A 100 -1.52 -4.43 -2.73
N MET A 101 -2.68 -3.95 -2.34
CA MET A 101 -3.96 -4.55 -2.72
C MET A 101 -4.62 -3.83 -3.88
N ASP A 102 -5.27 -4.62 -4.72
CA ASP A 102 -6.17 -4.20 -5.80
C ASP A 102 -7.56 -3.82 -5.23
N ALA A 103 -8.56 -3.65 -6.10
CA ALA A 103 -9.88 -3.17 -5.76
C ALA A 103 -10.54 -4.00 -4.64
N THR A 104 -10.91 -3.31 -3.58
CA THR A 104 -11.54 -3.90 -2.38
C THR A 104 -12.89 -3.25 -2.15
N ASP A 105 -13.93 -4.05 -1.99
CA ASP A 105 -15.31 -3.59 -1.78
C ASP A 105 -15.43 -2.76 -0.51
N SER A 106 -15.46 -1.45 -0.67
CA SER A 106 -15.55 -0.48 0.41
C SER A 106 -16.41 0.72 0.00
N ALA A 107 -16.91 1.46 0.99
CA ALA A 107 -17.65 2.68 0.71
C ALA A 107 -16.83 3.68 -0.15
N MET A 108 -15.51 3.72 0.03
CA MET A 108 -14.63 4.61 -0.71
C MET A 108 -14.57 4.24 -2.21
N ILE A 109 -14.37 2.97 -2.56
CA ILE A 109 -14.28 2.56 -3.97
C ILE A 109 -15.64 2.70 -4.65
N ARG A 110 -16.73 2.37 -3.95
CA ARG A 110 -18.09 2.55 -4.47
C ARG A 110 -18.38 4.02 -4.77
N TYR A 111 -18.07 4.93 -3.84
CA TYR A 111 -18.20 6.37 -4.05
C TYR A 111 -17.33 6.87 -5.22
N ALA A 112 -16.08 6.47 -5.29
CA ALA A 112 -15.18 6.85 -6.37
C ALA A 112 -15.67 6.32 -7.73
N SER A 113 -16.13 5.08 -7.80
CA SER A 113 -16.68 4.49 -9.03
C SER A 113 -17.91 5.24 -9.52
N GLN A 114 -18.84 5.58 -8.63
CA GLN A 114 -20.00 6.41 -8.99
C GLN A 114 -19.59 7.80 -9.49
N LYS A 115 -18.69 8.46 -8.76
CA LYS A 115 -18.20 9.81 -9.11
C LYS A 115 -17.52 9.87 -10.47
N PHE A 116 -16.83 8.81 -10.86
CA PHE A 116 -16.09 8.73 -12.14
C PHE A 116 -16.82 7.92 -13.21
N ASN A 117 -18.12 7.65 -13.04
CA ASN A 117 -18.96 6.88 -13.96
C ASN A 117 -18.30 5.55 -14.40
N ARG A 118 -17.65 4.86 -13.48
CA ARG A 118 -17.11 3.52 -13.73
C ARG A 118 -18.23 2.51 -13.75
N ASP A 119 -18.03 1.42 -14.47
CA ASP A 119 -18.96 0.30 -14.44
C ASP A 119 -19.07 -0.26 -13.01
N MET A 120 -20.30 -0.38 -12.54
CA MET A 120 -20.68 -0.90 -11.23
C MET A 120 -21.75 -1.99 -11.36
N SER A 121 -21.73 -2.73 -12.47
CA SER A 121 -22.54 -3.93 -12.62
C SER A 121 -22.23 -4.92 -11.49
N ASP A 122 -23.19 -5.77 -11.17
CA ASP A 122 -23.04 -6.75 -10.08
C ASP A 122 -21.80 -7.63 -10.29
N ASP A 123 -21.52 -8.04 -11.54
CA ASP A 123 -20.35 -8.84 -11.88
C ASP A 123 -19.03 -8.14 -11.51
N ILE A 124 -18.92 -6.82 -11.76
CA ILE A 124 -17.74 -6.04 -11.40
C ILE A 124 -17.61 -5.91 -9.88
N VAL A 125 -18.71 -5.57 -9.19
CA VAL A 125 -18.70 -5.39 -7.74
C VAL A 125 -18.43 -6.72 -7.02
N ASP A 126 -18.98 -7.81 -7.53
CA ASP A 126 -18.76 -9.15 -6.97
C ASP A 126 -17.33 -9.66 -7.17
N SER A 127 -16.65 -9.19 -8.24
CA SER A 127 -15.24 -9.49 -8.46
C SER A 127 -14.30 -8.84 -7.46
N TRP A 128 -14.71 -7.74 -6.80
CA TRP A 128 -13.86 -7.05 -5.83
C TRP A 128 -13.57 -7.91 -4.59
N MET A 129 -12.35 -7.84 -4.10
CA MET A 129 -11.96 -8.48 -2.85
C MET A 129 -12.83 -7.98 -1.69
N LYS A 130 -13.13 -8.85 -0.75
CA LYS A 130 -13.93 -8.47 0.42
C LYS A 130 -13.00 -8.06 1.58
N PRO A 131 -13.37 -7.04 2.37
CA PRO A 131 -12.52 -6.55 3.47
C PRO A 131 -12.07 -7.62 4.46
N HIS A 132 -12.95 -8.58 4.79
CA HIS A 132 -12.60 -9.67 5.70
C HIS A 132 -11.51 -10.58 5.15
N GLN A 133 -11.49 -10.88 3.83
CA GLN A 133 -10.45 -11.67 3.19
C GLN A 133 -9.07 -11.01 3.35
N LEU A 134 -9.01 -9.69 3.17
CA LEU A 134 -7.76 -8.95 3.37
C LEU A 134 -7.35 -8.87 4.84
N ALA A 135 -8.32 -8.73 5.75
CA ALA A 135 -8.06 -8.75 7.19
C ALA A 135 -7.46 -10.09 7.64
N ASP A 136 -7.95 -11.21 7.11
CA ASP A 136 -7.41 -12.55 7.38
C ASP A 136 -5.94 -12.65 6.93
N LEU A 137 -5.61 -12.15 5.73
CA LEU A 137 -4.22 -12.11 5.24
C LEU A 137 -3.31 -11.19 6.07
N MET A 138 -3.82 -10.04 6.52
CA MET A 138 -3.07 -9.14 7.41
C MET A 138 -2.78 -9.82 8.76
N LEU A 139 -3.73 -10.58 9.27
CA LEU A 139 -3.55 -11.36 10.50
C LEU A 139 -2.56 -12.51 10.29
N GLU A 140 -2.61 -13.18 9.13
CA GLU A 140 -1.62 -14.19 8.75
C GLU A 140 -0.20 -13.61 8.72
N LEU A 141 0.00 -12.43 8.10
CA LEU A 141 1.27 -11.71 8.11
C LEU A 141 1.74 -11.34 9.52
N TYR A 142 0.85 -10.91 10.37
CA TYR A 142 1.17 -10.63 11.77
C TYR A 142 1.66 -11.90 12.49
N ASN A 143 0.96 -13.02 12.28
CA ASN A 143 1.23 -14.31 12.92
C ASN A 143 2.50 -15.02 12.40
N GLU A 144 3.16 -14.52 11.35
CA GLU A 144 4.49 -15.01 10.96
C GLU A 144 5.54 -14.85 12.08
N GLY A 145 5.25 -14.03 13.10
CA GLY A 145 6.12 -13.84 14.25
C GLY A 145 7.35 -12.97 13.93
N PRO A 146 8.33 -12.90 14.86
CA PRO A 146 9.48 -12.01 14.72
C PRO A 146 10.40 -12.34 13.54
N ASP A 147 10.48 -13.62 13.15
CA ASP A 147 11.31 -14.08 12.03
C ASP A 147 10.56 -14.03 10.68
N GLY A 148 9.34 -13.49 10.65
CA GLY A 148 8.53 -13.36 9.45
C GLY A 148 9.10 -12.33 8.47
N ARG A 149 8.44 -12.23 7.30
CA ARG A 149 8.88 -11.32 6.23
C ARG A 149 8.95 -9.86 6.68
N THR A 150 9.91 -9.13 6.12
CA THR A 150 10.09 -7.69 6.32
C THR A 150 10.67 -7.04 5.05
N GLY A 151 10.29 -5.81 4.74
CA GLY A 151 10.74 -5.08 3.56
C GLY A 151 10.07 -5.50 2.25
N GLU A 152 8.96 -6.25 2.31
CA GLU A 152 8.27 -6.73 1.12
C GLU A 152 7.12 -5.82 0.69
N ASN A 153 6.92 -5.73 -0.62
CA ASN A 153 5.68 -5.28 -1.24
C ASN A 153 4.82 -6.52 -1.53
N ILE A 154 3.76 -6.68 -0.77
CA ILE A 154 2.92 -7.88 -0.79
C ILE A 154 1.72 -7.61 -1.70
N GLY A 155 1.75 -8.10 -2.93
CA GLY A 155 0.68 -7.93 -3.92
C GLY A 155 -0.46 -8.91 -3.70
N ILE A 156 -1.70 -8.38 -3.69
CA ILE A 156 -2.94 -9.14 -3.66
C ILE A 156 -3.83 -8.58 -4.78
N TRP A 157 -4.22 -9.42 -5.71
CA TRP A 157 -4.82 -8.98 -6.98
C TRP A 157 -6.15 -9.66 -7.27
N LEU A 158 -7.02 -8.95 -7.97
CA LEU A 158 -8.24 -9.52 -8.56
C LEU A 158 -7.87 -10.64 -9.55
N ASN A 159 -8.75 -11.59 -9.70
CA ASN A 159 -8.59 -12.76 -10.59
C ASN A 159 -7.36 -13.64 -10.28
N HIS A 160 -6.77 -13.47 -9.12
CA HIS A 160 -5.74 -14.35 -8.57
C HIS A 160 -6.23 -14.96 -7.25
N PRO A 161 -5.63 -16.07 -6.79
CA PRO A 161 -5.93 -16.59 -5.46
C PRO A 161 -5.72 -15.52 -4.39
N ILE A 162 -6.72 -15.30 -3.53
CA ILE A 162 -6.61 -14.38 -2.39
C ILE A 162 -5.80 -15.10 -1.31
N SER A 163 -4.49 -15.04 -1.43
CA SER A 163 -3.52 -15.67 -0.53
C SER A 163 -2.23 -14.88 -0.51
N LEU A 164 -1.45 -15.01 0.55
CA LEU A 164 -0.14 -14.38 0.59
C LEU A 164 0.78 -14.97 -0.48
N PRO A 165 1.50 -14.14 -1.24
CA PRO A 165 2.53 -14.62 -2.14
C PRO A 165 3.66 -15.30 -1.36
N PRO A 166 4.47 -16.16 -2.00
CA PRO A 166 5.67 -16.69 -1.38
C PRO A 166 6.57 -15.57 -0.87
N GLN A 167 7.19 -15.79 0.29
CA GLN A 167 8.14 -14.84 0.88
C GLN A 167 9.28 -14.57 -0.09
N GLN A 168 9.58 -13.28 -0.29
CA GLN A 168 10.65 -12.85 -1.18
C GLN A 168 12.02 -13.03 -0.50
N LYS A 169 13.01 -13.43 -1.27
CA LYS A 169 14.38 -13.46 -0.78
C LYS A 169 14.90 -12.04 -0.65
N ILE A 170 15.20 -11.62 0.59
CA ILE A 170 15.79 -10.30 0.84
C ILE A 170 17.16 -10.23 0.17
N LEU A 171 17.31 -9.31 -0.76
CA LEU A 171 18.63 -9.01 -1.35
C LEU A 171 19.40 -8.06 -0.42
N PRO A 172 20.72 -8.24 -0.29
CA PRO A 172 21.52 -7.32 0.52
C PRO A 172 21.43 -5.89 0.00
N SER A 173 21.41 -4.94 0.92
CA SER A 173 21.43 -3.52 0.56
C SER A 173 22.77 -3.16 -0.11
N ARG A 174 22.73 -2.28 -1.12
CA ARG A 174 23.94 -1.71 -1.74
C ARG A 174 24.68 -0.76 -0.78
N HIS A 175 23.98 -0.22 0.18
CA HIS A 175 24.50 0.70 1.18
C HIS A 175 24.27 0.12 2.56
N PRO A 176 25.25 0.17 3.44
CA PRO A 176 25.12 -0.28 4.82
C PRO A 176 24.12 0.58 5.62
#